data_7d04e391cf7f0f6305d57200a9558e59
#
_entry.id   7d04e391cf7f0f6305d57200a9558e59
#
_cell.length_a   1.000
_cell.length_b   1.000
_cell.length_c   1.000
_cell.angle_alpha   90.00
_cell.angle_beta   90.00
_cell.angle_gamma   90.00
#
_symmetry.space_group_name_H-M   'P 1'
#
loop_
_entity.id
_entity.type
_entity.pdbx_description
1 polymer ?
#
loop_
_entity_poly.entity_id
_entity_poly.type
_entity_poly.pdbx_seq_one_letter_code
_entity_poly.pdbx_strand_id
1 'polypeptide(L)'
;DAGDVRNPLDPQGWHALSDRDGAGFRRARRIDVTRDEAAGVICIDSAFQDSATRPEGGRVAIHEYNLRATADLATLEVLTIEPEARILPFSECPGAIHNTQRLVGRNLRVIREEVLAQLRGPEGCTHLNDALRALADVPELAEKIAS
;
A
#
# COMPACT_ATOMS: atom_id res chain seq x y z
N ASP A 1 -13.72 11.00 9.66
CA ASP A 1 -12.42 11.13 10.33
C ASP A 1 -11.37 10.26 9.64
N ALA A 2 -10.13 10.77 9.60
CA ALA A 2 -9.02 9.98 9.13
C ALA A 2 -8.66 8.92 10.18
N GLY A 3 -8.70 7.65 9.81
CA GLY A 3 -8.24 6.56 10.65
C GLY A 3 -6.71 6.62 10.86
N ASP A 4 -6.23 5.96 11.89
CA ASP A 4 -4.81 5.84 12.16
C ASP A 4 -4.21 4.72 11.28
N VAL A 5 -3.22 5.05 10.45
CA VAL A 5 -2.51 4.07 9.60
C VAL A 5 -1.40 3.34 10.35
N ARG A 6 -1.10 3.75 11.59
CA ARG A 6 -0.12 3.07 12.43
C ARG A 6 -0.63 1.70 12.84
N ASN A 7 0.29 0.75 12.94
CA ASN A 7 -0.04 -0.54 13.53
C ASN A 7 -0.18 -0.38 15.06
N PRO A 8 -1.36 -0.63 15.66
CA PRO A 8 -1.54 -0.49 17.10
C PRO A 8 -0.72 -1.52 17.92
N LEU A 9 -0.28 -2.61 17.29
CA LEU A 9 0.58 -3.62 17.91
C LEU A 9 2.07 -3.26 17.85
N ASP A 10 2.42 -2.19 17.12
CA ASP A 10 3.76 -1.66 17.01
C ASP A 10 3.76 -0.14 17.17
N PRO A 11 3.60 0.37 18.40
CA PRO A 11 3.54 1.81 18.64
C PRO A 11 4.87 2.53 18.38
N GLN A 12 5.96 1.78 18.22
CA GLN A 12 7.28 2.31 17.91
C GLN A 12 7.58 2.39 16.41
N GLY A 13 6.71 1.81 15.56
CA GLY A 13 6.87 1.78 14.11
C GLY A 13 6.79 3.15 13.43
N TRP A 14 6.39 4.20 14.16
CA TRP A 14 6.35 5.58 13.70
C TRP A 14 6.96 6.51 14.74
N HIS A 15 7.65 7.56 14.26
CA HIS A 15 8.00 8.68 15.11
C HIS A 15 6.75 9.47 15.53
N ALA A 16 6.85 10.25 16.60
CA ALA A 16 5.77 11.14 17.00
C ALA A 16 5.46 12.14 15.87
N LEU A 17 4.18 12.21 15.48
CA LEU A 17 3.72 13.14 14.46
C LEU A 17 3.25 14.42 15.14
N SER A 18 3.81 15.56 14.74
CA SER A 18 3.36 16.86 15.22
C SER A 18 1.98 17.19 14.67
N ASP A 19 1.08 17.65 15.52
CA ASP A 19 -0.09 18.37 15.07
C ASP A 19 0.36 19.69 14.44
N ARG A 20 -0.22 20.01 13.30
CA ARG A 20 0.05 21.27 12.59
C ARG A 20 -1.22 22.09 12.56
N ASP A 21 -1.14 23.31 13.04
CA ASP A 21 -2.19 24.28 12.88
C ASP A 21 -2.27 24.75 11.42
N GLY A 22 -3.50 25.07 10.98
CA GLY A 22 -3.76 25.58 9.65
C GLY A 22 -3.99 24.52 8.57
N ALA A 23 -4.15 24.99 7.34
CA ALA A 23 -4.41 24.13 6.20
C ALA A 23 -3.22 23.23 5.89
N GLY A 24 -3.47 21.93 5.79
CA GLY A 24 -2.41 20.95 5.52
C GLY A 24 -2.94 19.68 4.89
N PHE A 25 -2.07 19.04 4.13
CA PHE A 25 -2.30 17.75 3.51
C PHE A 25 -1.22 16.76 3.98
N ARG A 26 -1.61 15.50 4.24
CA ARG A 26 -0.68 14.44 4.61
C ARG A 26 -0.89 13.24 3.70
N ARG A 27 0.19 12.72 3.17
CA ARG A 27 0.24 11.38 2.59
C ARG A 27 1.01 10.48 3.52
N ALA A 28 0.39 9.43 4.00
CA ALA A 28 1.00 8.41 4.83
C ALA A 28 0.99 7.06 4.08
N ARG A 29 2.10 6.33 4.19
CA ARG A 29 2.24 5.00 3.62
C ARG A 29 3.05 4.13 4.58
N ARG A 30 2.58 2.90 4.77
CA ARG A 30 3.25 1.87 5.56
C ARG A 30 3.34 0.60 4.73
N ILE A 31 4.44 -0.10 4.82
CA ILE A 31 4.61 -1.45 4.28
C ILE A 31 5.26 -2.28 5.36
N ASP A 32 4.55 -3.32 5.81
CA ASP A 32 5.07 -4.35 6.69
C ASP A 32 5.36 -5.59 5.85
N VAL A 33 6.54 -6.14 6.03
CA VAL A 33 7.00 -7.34 5.32
C VAL A 33 7.39 -8.38 6.35
N THR A 34 6.85 -9.59 6.22
CA THR A 34 7.23 -10.75 7.02
C THR A 34 7.58 -11.92 6.12
N ARG A 35 8.42 -12.82 6.62
CA ARG A 35 8.80 -14.05 5.91
C ARG A 35 8.20 -15.25 6.64
N ASP A 36 7.52 -16.09 5.88
CA ASP A 36 7.11 -17.42 6.32
C ASP A 36 8.02 -18.44 5.64
N GLU A 37 9.10 -18.81 6.33
CA GLU A 37 10.10 -19.74 5.82
C GLU A 37 9.51 -21.14 5.59
N ALA A 38 8.55 -21.57 6.43
CA ALA A 38 7.93 -22.88 6.30
C ALA A 38 7.02 -22.97 5.07
N ALA A 39 6.30 -21.89 4.76
CA ALA A 39 5.47 -21.79 3.56
C ALA A 39 6.26 -21.34 2.32
N GLY A 40 7.48 -20.83 2.48
CA GLY A 40 8.29 -20.30 1.39
C GLY A 40 7.72 -19.01 0.79
N VAL A 41 7.06 -18.16 1.60
CA VAL A 41 6.41 -16.94 1.12
C VAL A 41 6.85 -15.71 1.88
N ILE A 42 6.78 -14.59 1.20
CA ILE A 42 6.81 -13.24 1.75
C ILE A 42 5.36 -12.77 1.90
N CYS A 43 4.98 -12.33 3.10
CA CYS A 43 3.70 -11.70 3.36
C CYS A 43 3.86 -10.18 3.45
N ILE A 44 2.97 -9.46 2.80
CA ILE A 44 3.01 -8.01 2.66
C ILE A 44 1.69 -7.43 3.16
N ASP A 45 1.75 -6.47 4.08
CA ASP A 45 0.62 -5.65 4.52
C ASP A 45 0.97 -4.18 4.28
N SER A 46 0.20 -3.52 3.45
CA SER A 46 0.45 -2.13 3.08
C SER A 46 -0.80 -1.29 3.33
N ALA A 47 -0.58 -0.09 3.85
CA ALA A 47 -1.61 0.94 4.04
C ALA A 47 -1.16 2.24 3.38
N PHE A 48 -2.11 2.89 2.71
CA PHE A 48 -1.94 4.19 2.07
C PHE A 48 -3.12 5.08 2.44
N GLN A 49 -2.84 6.29 2.93
CA GLN A 49 -3.87 7.27 3.25
C GLN A 49 -3.45 8.68 2.86
N ASP A 50 -4.30 9.36 2.12
CA ASP A 50 -4.27 10.81 1.95
C ASP A 50 -5.30 11.45 2.88
N SER A 51 -4.91 12.48 3.60
CA SER A 51 -5.79 13.22 4.51
C SER A 51 -5.49 14.70 4.52
N ALA A 52 -6.53 15.49 4.77
CA ALA A 52 -6.44 16.95 4.90
C ALA A 52 -6.90 17.42 6.28
N THR A 53 -6.39 18.57 6.72
CA THR A 53 -6.88 19.23 7.94
C THR A 53 -8.27 19.81 7.70
N ARG A 54 -9.08 19.83 8.76
CA ARG A 54 -10.38 20.49 8.78
C ARG A 54 -10.27 21.88 9.41
N PRO A 55 -11.07 22.86 8.94
CA PRO A 55 -11.11 24.18 9.56
C PRO A 55 -11.45 24.15 11.06
N GLU A 56 -12.32 23.22 11.46
CA GLU A 56 -12.76 23.01 12.83
C GLU A 56 -11.83 22.14 13.68
N GLY A 57 -10.73 21.70 13.11
CA GLY A 57 -9.74 20.81 13.74
C GLY A 57 -9.89 19.34 13.33
N GLY A 58 -8.82 18.58 13.54
CA GLY A 58 -8.74 17.19 13.14
C GLY A 58 -8.44 17.03 11.65
N ARG A 59 -8.57 15.79 11.17
CA ARG A 59 -8.22 15.41 9.77
C ARG A 59 -9.34 14.56 9.17
N VAL A 60 -9.53 14.71 7.86
CA VAL A 60 -10.43 13.89 7.06
C VAL A 60 -9.60 13.11 6.03
N ALA A 61 -9.84 11.80 5.93
CA ALA A 61 -9.24 10.99 4.88
C ALA A 61 -9.97 11.25 3.55
N ILE A 62 -9.19 11.38 2.49
CA ILE A 62 -9.64 11.67 1.12
C ILE A 62 -9.51 10.42 0.26
N HIS A 63 -8.38 9.73 0.40
CA HIS A 63 -8.12 8.43 -0.23
C HIS A 63 -7.56 7.49 0.83
N GLU A 64 -8.04 6.26 0.84
CA GLU A 64 -7.48 5.22 1.71
C GLU A 64 -7.60 3.85 1.04
N TYR A 65 -6.48 3.16 0.97
CA TYR A 65 -6.37 1.78 0.52
C TYR A 65 -5.57 0.96 1.52
N ASN A 66 -6.04 -0.26 1.78
CA ASN A 66 -5.21 -1.33 2.32
C ASN A 66 -4.88 -2.31 1.19
N LEU A 67 -3.73 -2.92 1.28
CA LEU A 67 -3.25 -3.89 0.31
C LEU A 67 -2.58 -5.03 1.05
N ARG A 68 -3.08 -6.25 0.85
CA ARG A 68 -2.38 -7.48 1.24
C ARG A 68 -1.87 -8.16 -0.01
N ALA A 69 -0.67 -8.68 0.08
CA ALA A 69 -0.08 -9.45 -1.01
C ALA A 69 0.83 -10.54 -0.46
N THR A 70 1.03 -11.56 -1.26
CA THR A 70 2.06 -12.57 -1.01
C THR A 70 2.94 -12.73 -2.23
N ALA A 71 4.19 -13.07 -2.00
CA ALA A 71 5.15 -13.37 -3.05
C ALA A 71 5.96 -14.61 -2.68
N ASP A 72 6.45 -15.32 -3.67
CA ASP A 72 7.36 -16.43 -3.49
C ASP A 72 8.70 -15.94 -2.90
N LEU A 73 9.15 -16.56 -1.83
CA LEU A 73 10.36 -16.14 -1.11
C LEU A 73 11.63 -16.30 -1.94
N ALA A 74 11.70 -17.32 -2.80
CA ALA A 74 12.88 -17.59 -3.59
C ALA A 74 12.92 -16.81 -4.91
N THR A 75 11.76 -16.69 -5.58
CA THR A 75 11.67 -16.11 -6.93
C THR A 75 11.22 -14.66 -6.93
N LEU A 76 10.56 -14.18 -5.84
CA LEU A 76 9.92 -12.86 -5.74
C LEU A 76 8.72 -12.68 -6.69
N GLU A 77 8.17 -13.77 -7.18
CA GLU A 77 6.97 -13.74 -7.99
C GLU A 77 5.74 -13.47 -7.12
N VAL A 78 4.90 -12.54 -7.54
CA VAL A 78 3.65 -12.21 -6.86
C VAL A 78 2.67 -13.38 -6.97
N LEU A 79 2.25 -13.91 -5.83
CA LEU A 79 1.32 -15.03 -5.74
C LEU A 79 -0.12 -14.54 -5.56
N THR A 80 -0.34 -13.57 -4.68
CA THR A 80 -1.66 -12.97 -4.43
C THR A 80 -1.56 -11.45 -4.30
N ILE A 81 -2.63 -10.76 -4.70
CA ILE A 81 -2.85 -9.33 -4.47
C ILE A 81 -4.30 -9.13 -4.07
N GLU A 82 -4.53 -8.53 -2.91
CA GLU A 82 -5.85 -8.28 -2.34
C GLU A 82 -5.94 -6.81 -1.91
N PRO A 83 -6.28 -5.88 -2.83
CA PRO A 83 -6.52 -4.49 -2.46
C PRO A 83 -7.90 -4.33 -1.84
N GLU A 84 -7.98 -3.52 -0.81
CA GLU A 84 -9.20 -3.09 -0.16
C GLU A 84 -9.33 -1.57 -0.26
N ALA A 85 -10.32 -1.09 -1.00
CA ALA A 85 -10.65 0.32 -1.04
C ALA A 85 -11.43 0.69 0.22
N ARG A 86 -10.90 1.60 1.03
CA ARG A 86 -11.55 2.05 2.27
C ARG A 86 -12.23 3.39 2.10
N ILE A 87 -11.56 4.36 1.49
CA ILE A 87 -12.10 5.67 1.20
C ILE A 87 -11.72 6.04 -0.22
N LEU A 88 -12.75 6.28 -1.04
CA LEU A 88 -12.63 6.68 -2.43
C LEU A 88 -13.38 7.99 -2.64
N PRO A 89 -12.77 8.97 -3.32
CA PRO A 89 -13.43 10.24 -3.63
C PRO A 89 -14.49 10.11 -4.73
N PHE A 90 -14.39 9.06 -5.55
CA PHE A 90 -15.28 8.82 -6.70
C PHE A 90 -15.72 7.36 -6.79
N SER A 91 -16.94 7.16 -7.27
CA SER A 91 -17.56 5.83 -7.43
C SER A 91 -16.95 4.97 -8.55
N GLU A 92 -16.06 5.51 -9.36
CA GLU A 92 -15.53 4.87 -10.58
C GLU A 92 -14.30 3.97 -10.34
N CYS A 93 -13.77 3.96 -9.11
CA CYS A 93 -12.56 3.20 -8.77
C CYS A 93 -12.70 1.66 -8.60
N PRO A 94 -13.90 1.05 -8.47
CA PRO A 94 -14.01 -0.40 -8.22
C PRO A 94 -13.39 -1.28 -9.31
N GLY A 95 -13.40 -0.83 -10.57
CA GLY A 95 -12.81 -1.56 -11.71
C GLY A 95 -11.29 -1.69 -11.60
N ALA A 96 -10.61 -0.68 -11.05
CA ALA A 96 -9.16 -0.68 -10.87
C ALA A 96 -8.70 -1.78 -9.89
N ILE A 97 -9.53 -2.09 -8.88
CA ILE A 97 -9.23 -3.14 -7.89
C ILE A 97 -9.14 -4.50 -8.56
N HIS A 98 -10.09 -4.83 -9.42
CA HIS A 98 -10.09 -6.11 -10.16
C HIS A 98 -8.87 -6.25 -11.06
N ASN A 99 -8.47 -5.17 -11.73
CA ASN A 99 -7.36 -5.17 -12.67
C ASN A 99 -6.00 -5.43 -12.00
N THR A 100 -5.88 -5.26 -10.67
CA THR A 100 -4.65 -5.58 -9.93
C THR A 100 -4.25 -7.05 -10.06
N GLN A 101 -5.19 -7.95 -10.34
CA GLN A 101 -4.92 -9.37 -10.55
C GLN A 101 -4.00 -9.64 -11.74
N ARG A 102 -3.85 -8.68 -12.66
CA ARG A 102 -2.89 -8.75 -13.77
C ARG A 102 -1.43 -8.74 -13.29
N LEU A 103 -1.18 -8.34 -12.05
CA LEU A 103 0.15 -8.35 -11.45
C LEU A 103 0.53 -9.70 -10.83
N VAL A 104 -0.42 -10.60 -10.62
CA VAL A 104 -0.14 -11.97 -10.16
C VAL A 104 0.70 -12.67 -11.23
N GLY A 105 1.75 -13.34 -10.79
CA GLY A 105 2.76 -13.95 -11.66
C GLY A 105 3.87 -13.01 -12.12
N ARG A 106 3.79 -11.71 -11.78
CA ARG A 106 4.85 -10.73 -12.09
C ARG A 106 5.89 -10.69 -10.96
N ASN A 107 7.12 -10.32 -11.32
CA ASN A 107 8.21 -10.27 -10.34
C ASN A 107 8.24 -8.92 -9.62
N LEU A 108 8.42 -8.93 -8.29
CA LEU A 108 8.49 -7.72 -7.48
C LEU A 108 9.64 -6.78 -7.89
N ARG A 109 10.73 -7.30 -8.44
CA ARG A 109 11.87 -6.46 -8.89
C ARG A 109 11.52 -5.53 -10.05
N VAL A 110 10.52 -5.90 -10.85
CA VAL A 110 10.04 -5.12 -12.00
C VAL A 110 8.60 -4.65 -11.84
N ILE A 111 8.05 -4.75 -10.64
CA ILE A 111 6.64 -4.45 -10.38
C ILE A 111 6.26 -3.00 -10.77
N ARG A 112 7.20 -2.08 -10.67
CA ARG A 112 7.00 -0.67 -11.01
C ARG A 112 6.68 -0.50 -12.49
N GLU A 113 7.45 -1.16 -13.33
CA GLU A 113 7.26 -1.19 -14.79
C GLU A 113 5.99 -1.94 -15.17
N GLU A 114 5.70 -3.05 -14.47
CA GLU A 114 4.49 -3.84 -14.70
C GLU A 114 3.22 -3.04 -14.36
N VAL A 115 3.20 -2.29 -13.25
CA VAL A 115 2.08 -1.41 -12.93
C VAL A 115 1.87 -0.36 -14.01
N LEU A 116 2.95 0.25 -14.51
CA LEU A 116 2.88 1.22 -15.60
C LEU A 116 2.41 0.62 -16.92
N ALA A 117 2.73 -0.66 -17.19
CA ALA A 117 2.34 -1.34 -18.41
C ALA A 117 0.89 -1.86 -18.36
N GLN A 118 0.50 -2.47 -17.22
CA GLN A 118 -0.75 -3.23 -17.08
C GLN A 118 -1.94 -2.41 -16.59
N LEU A 119 -1.68 -1.28 -15.89
CA LEU A 119 -2.72 -0.50 -15.22
C LEU A 119 -2.71 0.95 -15.69
N ARG A 120 -2.73 1.16 -17.01
CA ARG A 120 -2.72 2.48 -17.64
C ARG A 120 -4.09 3.12 -17.69
N GLY A 121 -4.12 4.44 -17.51
CA GLY A 121 -5.31 5.27 -17.75
C GLY A 121 -6.52 4.75 -16.99
N PRO A 122 -7.66 4.49 -17.68
CA PRO A 122 -8.90 4.06 -17.04
C PRO A 122 -8.84 2.65 -16.45
N GLU A 123 -7.82 1.85 -16.77
CA GLU A 123 -7.62 0.51 -16.22
C GLU A 123 -7.01 0.52 -14.81
N GLY A 124 -6.47 1.66 -14.37
CA GLY A 124 -5.84 1.86 -13.08
C GLY A 124 -6.47 3.01 -12.29
N CYS A 125 -6.10 3.08 -11.02
CA CYS A 125 -6.35 4.23 -10.16
C CYS A 125 -5.00 4.81 -9.75
N THR A 126 -4.81 6.11 -9.90
CA THR A 126 -3.55 6.79 -9.62
C THR A 126 -3.03 6.50 -8.20
N HIS A 127 -3.93 6.52 -7.21
CA HIS A 127 -3.57 6.28 -5.80
C HIS A 127 -3.29 4.81 -5.51
N LEU A 128 -4.10 3.91 -6.05
CA LEU A 128 -3.84 2.47 -5.95
C LEU A 128 -2.54 2.09 -6.68
N ASN A 129 -2.31 2.65 -7.87
CA ASN A 129 -1.07 2.42 -8.61
C ASN A 129 0.16 2.92 -7.85
N ASP A 130 0.05 4.02 -7.10
CA ASP A 130 1.14 4.50 -6.24
C ASP A 130 1.45 3.50 -5.12
N ALA A 131 0.43 2.95 -4.48
CA ALA A 131 0.59 1.89 -3.48
C ALA A 131 1.20 0.62 -4.07
N LEU A 132 0.78 0.21 -5.27
CA LEU A 132 1.30 -0.97 -5.95
C LEU A 132 2.76 -0.80 -6.39
N ARG A 133 3.14 0.39 -6.90
CA ARG A 133 4.53 0.69 -7.25
C ARG A 133 5.46 0.64 -6.05
N ALA A 134 4.96 0.95 -4.86
CA ALA A 134 5.73 0.86 -3.62
C ALA A 134 6.11 -0.58 -3.24
N LEU A 135 5.45 -1.59 -3.79
CA LEU A 135 5.84 -2.99 -3.62
C LEU A 135 7.24 -3.29 -4.18
N ALA A 136 7.79 -2.41 -5.01
CA ALA A 136 9.18 -2.50 -5.46
C ALA A 136 10.22 -2.42 -4.32
N ASP A 137 9.84 -1.91 -3.16
CA ASP A 137 10.70 -1.83 -1.98
C ASP A 137 10.75 -3.18 -1.21
N VAL A 138 9.78 -4.07 -1.44
CA VAL A 138 9.62 -5.33 -0.70
C VAL A 138 10.83 -6.26 -0.80
N PRO A 139 11.48 -6.46 -1.96
CA PRO A 139 12.66 -7.32 -2.04
C PRO A 139 13.77 -6.87 -1.08
N GLU A 140 14.07 -5.57 -1.05
CA GLU A 140 15.11 -5.03 -0.14
C GLU A 140 14.70 -5.16 1.32
N LEU A 141 13.44 -4.88 1.65
CA LEU A 141 12.92 -5.04 3.00
C LEU A 141 13.00 -6.49 3.47
N ALA A 142 12.64 -7.45 2.61
CA ALA A 142 12.71 -8.87 2.91
C ALA A 142 14.14 -9.36 3.17
N GLU A 143 15.13 -8.81 2.45
CA GLU A 143 16.56 -9.12 2.64
C GLU A 143 17.09 -8.64 4.00
N LYS A 144 16.50 -7.59 4.58
CA LYS A 144 16.89 -7.04 5.89
C LYS A 144 16.29 -7.75 7.08
N ILE A 145 15.33 -8.66 6.87
CA ILE A 145 14.75 -9.45 7.97
C ILE A 145 15.82 -10.45 8.41
N ALA A 146 16.23 -10.35 9.69
CA ALA A 146 17.17 -11.31 10.27
C ALA A 146 16.53 -12.72 10.28
N SER A 147 17.29 -13.68 9.84
CA SER A 147 16.95 -15.10 9.93
C SER A 147 17.15 -15.65 11.34
#